data_1d99c0d9fbde91aa626ebc648e48bb4f
#
_entry.id   1d99c0d9fbde91aa626ebc648e48bb4f
#
_cell.length_a   1.000
_cell.length_b   1.000
_cell.length_c   1.000
_cell.angle_alpha   90.00
_cell.angle_beta   90.00
_cell.angle_gamma   90.00
#
_symmetry.space_group_name_H-M   'P 1'
#
loop_
_entity.id
_entity.type
_entity.pdbx_description
1 polymer ?
#
loop_
_entity_poly.entity_id
_entity_poly.type
_entity_poly.pdbx_seq_one_letter_code
_entity_poly.pdbx_strand_id
1 'polypeptide(L)'
;YNRWVASDLKLFLLDHYDGEHPVTLVKAAGIPGQARQERMPLYQLDQVDWIDHLTSLYVPKVTDGEKIQTRFSLLPIVKVMQRLRAEDGCPWDSEQTHISLKPYLIEEAYEVAEAVDEGDDDQLMEELGDVLLQVIFHAQIAAERGAFDADDVVRVLVEKMIRRHPHVFGDIEAKTAQAVT
;
A
#
# COMPACT_ATOMS: atom_id res chain seq x y z
N TYR A 1 -24.29 -16.11 -11.48
CA TYR A 1 -24.66 -14.68 -11.32
C TYR A 1 -23.80 -13.90 -10.33
N ASN A 2 -23.15 -14.58 -9.39
CA ASN A 2 -22.66 -13.87 -8.20
C ASN A 2 -21.14 -13.86 -7.99
N ARG A 3 -20.40 -14.71 -8.68
CA ARG A 3 -18.92 -14.75 -8.54
C ARG A 3 -18.24 -13.44 -9.03
N TRP A 4 -18.73 -12.89 -10.12
CA TRP A 4 -18.19 -11.61 -10.66
C TRP A 4 -18.47 -10.44 -9.70
N VAL A 5 -19.69 -10.37 -9.15
CA VAL A 5 -20.04 -9.35 -8.16
C VAL A 5 -19.19 -9.49 -6.88
N ALA A 6 -18.94 -10.73 -6.43
CA ALA A 6 -18.08 -10.99 -5.29
C ALA A 6 -16.62 -10.60 -5.57
N SER A 7 -16.12 -10.86 -6.78
CA SER A 7 -14.79 -10.44 -7.19
C SER A 7 -14.65 -8.92 -7.27
N ASP A 8 -15.62 -8.23 -7.87
CA ASP A 8 -15.64 -6.77 -7.96
C ASP A 8 -15.69 -6.13 -6.55
N LEU A 9 -16.57 -6.66 -5.69
CA LEU A 9 -16.68 -6.20 -4.30
C LEU A 9 -15.39 -6.47 -3.51
N LYS A 10 -14.78 -7.65 -3.69
CA LYS A 10 -13.49 -7.97 -3.08
C LYS A 10 -12.41 -6.96 -3.49
N LEU A 11 -12.27 -6.68 -4.78
CA LEU A 11 -11.30 -5.74 -5.30
C LEU A 11 -11.53 -4.33 -4.73
N PHE A 12 -12.78 -3.88 -4.68
CA PHE A 12 -13.14 -2.61 -4.06
C PHE A 12 -12.79 -2.56 -2.57
N LEU A 13 -13.06 -3.64 -1.83
CA LEU A 13 -12.76 -3.70 -0.40
C LEU A 13 -11.27 -3.82 -0.11
N LEU A 14 -10.48 -4.47 -0.98
CA LEU A 14 -9.02 -4.54 -0.84
C LEU A 14 -8.32 -3.18 -1.01
N ASP A 15 -8.97 -2.19 -1.59
CA ASP A 15 -8.50 -0.81 -1.59
C ASP A 15 -8.63 -0.14 -0.19
N HIS A 16 -9.40 -0.74 0.74
CA HIS A 16 -9.71 -0.16 2.05
C HIS A 16 -9.39 -1.05 3.25
N TYR A 17 -9.20 -2.36 3.03
CA TYR A 17 -8.97 -3.36 4.07
C TYR A 17 -7.85 -4.30 3.65
N ASP A 18 -7.10 -4.81 4.62
CA ASP A 18 -6.13 -5.88 4.39
C ASP A 18 -6.81 -7.15 3.85
N GLY A 19 -6.11 -7.92 3.01
CA GLY A 19 -6.63 -9.17 2.47
C GLY A 19 -7.01 -10.20 3.54
N GLU A 20 -6.29 -10.21 4.66
CA GLU A 20 -6.59 -11.05 5.82
C GLU A 20 -7.71 -10.51 6.72
N HIS A 21 -8.23 -9.29 6.41
CA HIS A 21 -9.33 -8.72 7.21
C HIS A 21 -10.51 -9.67 7.26
N PRO A 22 -10.99 -10.05 8.48
CA PRO A 22 -12.05 -11.03 8.62
C PRO A 22 -13.39 -10.43 8.16
N VAL A 23 -14.03 -11.08 7.22
CA VAL A 23 -15.39 -10.77 6.77
C VAL A 23 -16.33 -11.92 7.07
N THR A 24 -17.63 -11.64 7.11
CA THR A 24 -18.64 -12.66 7.36
C THR A 24 -19.74 -12.60 6.29
N LEU A 25 -19.91 -13.67 5.56
CA LEU A 25 -21.07 -13.87 4.68
C LEU A 25 -22.23 -14.43 5.48
N VAL A 26 -23.41 -13.85 5.28
CA VAL A 26 -24.67 -14.29 5.90
C VAL A 26 -25.70 -14.45 4.80
N LYS A 27 -26.19 -15.67 4.62
CA LYS A 27 -27.25 -15.99 3.66
C LYS A 27 -28.56 -16.25 4.38
N ALA A 28 -29.66 -15.76 3.82
CA ALA A 28 -31.04 -16.03 4.23
C ALA A 28 -31.27 -15.83 5.75
N ALA A 29 -30.69 -14.76 6.34
CA ALA A 29 -30.84 -14.44 7.75
C ALA A 29 -32.34 -14.37 8.14
N GLY A 30 -32.73 -15.15 9.15
CA GLY A 30 -34.11 -15.20 9.61
C GLY A 30 -35.03 -16.16 8.87
N ILE A 31 -34.58 -16.91 7.86
CA ILE A 31 -35.37 -17.95 7.18
C ILE A 31 -35.01 -19.29 7.82
N PRO A 32 -35.96 -19.96 8.55
CA PRO A 32 -35.70 -21.23 9.20
C PRO A 32 -35.22 -22.30 8.19
N GLY A 33 -34.13 -23.00 8.53
CA GLY A 33 -33.56 -24.08 7.72
C GLY A 33 -32.79 -23.64 6.47
N GLN A 34 -32.69 -22.34 6.17
CA GLN A 34 -31.94 -21.80 5.02
C GLN A 34 -30.78 -20.88 5.42
N ALA A 35 -30.72 -20.45 6.68
CA ALA A 35 -29.67 -19.57 7.17
C ALA A 35 -28.31 -20.26 7.11
N ARG A 36 -27.33 -19.59 6.50
CA ARG A 36 -25.92 -19.98 6.48
C ARG A 36 -25.07 -18.78 6.83
N GLN A 37 -24.08 -19.00 7.68
CA GLN A 37 -23.09 -17.99 8.02
C GLN A 37 -21.69 -18.60 7.90
N GLU A 38 -20.78 -17.84 7.31
CA GLU A 38 -19.38 -18.25 7.17
C GLU A 38 -18.47 -17.04 7.34
N ARG A 39 -17.45 -17.18 8.22
CA ARG A 39 -16.42 -16.16 8.42
C ARG A 39 -15.15 -16.59 7.70
N MET A 40 -14.54 -15.66 6.97
CA MET A 40 -13.36 -15.91 6.17
C MET A 40 -12.51 -14.63 6.04
N PRO A 41 -11.22 -14.71 5.63
CA PRO A 41 -10.46 -13.53 5.22
C PRO A 41 -11.02 -12.96 3.91
N LEU A 42 -10.92 -11.64 3.74
CA LEU A 42 -11.45 -10.89 2.60
C LEU A 42 -10.97 -11.44 1.25
N TYR A 43 -9.69 -11.87 1.16
CA TYR A 43 -9.13 -12.39 -0.10
C TYR A 43 -9.85 -13.64 -0.62
N GLN A 44 -10.59 -14.38 0.22
CA GLN A 44 -11.35 -15.58 -0.16
C GLN A 44 -12.77 -15.30 -0.62
N LEU A 45 -13.24 -14.05 -0.57
CA LEU A 45 -14.64 -13.69 -0.81
C LEU A 45 -15.21 -14.22 -2.14
N ASP A 46 -14.42 -14.22 -3.20
CA ASP A 46 -14.83 -14.68 -4.53
C ASP A 46 -14.61 -16.19 -4.79
N GLN A 47 -14.10 -16.92 -3.80
CA GLN A 47 -13.92 -18.36 -3.86
C GLN A 47 -15.18 -19.13 -3.41
N VAL A 48 -16.17 -18.40 -2.86
CA VAL A 48 -17.42 -18.95 -2.32
C VAL A 48 -18.43 -19.18 -3.45
N ASP A 49 -18.97 -20.39 -3.51
CA ASP A 49 -19.89 -20.83 -4.58
C ASP A 49 -21.39 -20.68 -4.26
N TRP A 50 -21.74 -20.41 -2.99
CA TRP A 50 -23.12 -20.33 -2.50
C TRP A 50 -23.68 -18.90 -2.38
N ILE A 51 -22.98 -17.88 -2.84
CA ILE A 51 -23.43 -16.48 -2.83
C ILE A 51 -24.60 -16.30 -3.80
N ASP A 52 -25.68 -15.67 -3.33
CA ASP A 52 -26.87 -15.34 -4.12
C ASP A 52 -27.49 -14.00 -3.67
N HIS A 53 -28.69 -13.69 -4.18
CA HIS A 53 -29.42 -12.45 -3.88
C HIS A 53 -29.90 -12.33 -2.42
N LEU A 54 -29.85 -13.41 -1.64
CA LEU A 54 -30.18 -13.43 -0.21
C LEU A 54 -28.90 -13.34 0.67
N THR A 55 -27.74 -13.16 0.07
CA THR A 55 -26.47 -13.12 0.76
C THR A 55 -26.08 -11.67 1.07
N SER A 56 -25.73 -11.40 2.32
CA SER A 56 -25.18 -10.14 2.82
C SER A 56 -23.74 -10.34 3.25
N LEU A 57 -22.90 -9.34 3.03
CA LEU A 57 -21.54 -9.28 3.56
C LEU A 57 -21.50 -8.36 4.76
N TYR A 58 -21.01 -8.87 5.87
CA TYR A 58 -20.65 -8.07 7.05
C TYR A 58 -19.15 -7.87 7.09
N VAL A 59 -18.72 -6.61 7.03
CA VAL A 59 -17.35 -6.19 7.19
C VAL A 59 -17.23 -5.51 8.55
N PRO A 60 -16.55 -6.13 9.54
CA PRO A 60 -16.40 -5.53 10.85
C PRO A 60 -15.56 -4.25 10.75
N LYS A 61 -15.83 -3.32 11.67
CA LYS A 61 -15.01 -2.12 11.79
C LYS A 61 -13.56 -2.50 12.12
N VAL A 62 -12.63 -1.88 11.42
CA VAL A 62 -11.20 -1.96 11.76
C VAL A 62 -10.99 -1.38 13.16
N THR A 63 -10.36 -2.14 14.06
CA THR A 63 -9.99 -1.67 15.39
C THR A 63 -8.75 -0.77 15.34
N ASP A 64 -8.55 0.09 16.34
CA ASP A 64 -7.47 1.09 16.30
C ASP A 64 -6.06 0.47 16.17
N GLY A 65 -5.86 -0.78 16.58
CA GLY A 65 -4.62 -1.52 16.37
C GLY A 65 -4.41 -2.02 14.93
N GLU A 66 -5.50 -2.27 14.19
CA GLU A 66 -5.48 -2.72 12.79
C GLU A 66 -5.42 -1.55 11.80
N LYS A 67 -5.81 -0.33 12.23
CA LYS A 67 -5.79 0.89 11.41
C LYS A 67 -4.38 1.29 10.94
N ILE A 68 -3.34 0.86 11.63
CA ILE A 68 -1.95 1.16 11.26
C ILE A 68 -1.57 0.44 9.96
N GLN A 69 -2.12 -0.77 9.71
CA GLN A 69 -1.83 -1.54 8.49
C GLN A 69 -2.64 -1.10 7.26
N THR A 70 -3.83 -0.50 7.46
CA THR A 70 -4.72 -0.12 6.34
C THR A 70 -4.61 1.34 5.89
N ARG A 71 -3.89 2.18 6.63
CA ARG A 71 -3.79 3.62 6.34
C ARG A 71 -2.69 4.00 5.35
N PHE A 72 -1.72 3.14 5.11
CA PHE A 72 -0.60 3.46 4.25
C PHE A 72 -0.48 2.44 3.11
N SER A 73 -0.96 2.82 1.94
CA SER A 73 -0.74 2.09 0.70
C SER A 73 -0.08 3.03 -0.31
N LEU A 74 1.00 2.58 -0.91
CA LEU A 74 1.63 3.27 -2.04
C LEU A 74 0.84 3.06 -3.35
N LEU A 75 -0.11 2.13 -3.37
CA LEU A 75 -0.85 1.78 -4.58
C LEU A 75 -1.55 2.97 -5.27
N PRO A 76 -2.19 3.92 -4.56
CA PRO A 76 -2.80 5.07 -5.21
C PRO A 76 -1.80 5.90 -6.01
N ILE A 77 -0.65 6.25 -5.43
CA ILE A 77 0.38 7.05 -6.12
C ILE A 77 1.07 6.27 -7.25
N VAL A 78 1.27 4.96 -7.06
CA VAL A 78 1.79 4.08 -8.13
C VAL A 78 0.84 4.08 -9.32
N LYS A 79 -0.48 3.93 -9.11
CA LYS A 79 -1.49 3.99 -10.18
C LYS A 79 -1.51 5.37 -10.89
N VAL A 80 -1.39 6.46 -10.15
CA VAL A 80 -1.29 7.81 -10.72
C VAL A 80 -0.06 7.91 -11.62
N MET A 81 1.11 7.47 -11.15
CA MET A 81 2.35 7.51 -11.93
C MET A 81 2.27 6.62 -13.18
N GLN A 82 1.71 5.42 -13.07
CA GLN A 82 1.44 4.55 -14.23
C GLN A 82 0.56 5.25 -15.26
N ARG A 83 -0.48 5.97 -14.81
CA ARG A 83 -1.39 6.69 -15.71
C ARG A 83 -0.72 7.92 -16.35
N LEU A 84 0.09 8.66 -15.60
CA LEU A 84 0.84 9.82 -16.13
C LEU A 84 1.84 9.38 -17.21
N ARG A 85 2.48 8.23 -17.07
CA ARG A 85 3.48 7.71 -18.01
C ARG A 85 2.92 6.80 -19.10
N ALA A 86 1.61 6.56 -19.12
CA ALA A 86 0.96 5.82 -20.20
C ALA A 86 1.05 6.56 -21.55
N GLU A 87 0.87 5.85 -22.67
CA GLU A 87 0.94 6.39 -24.03
C GLU A 87 0.01 7.62 -24.24
N ASP A 88 -1.16 7.60 -23.60
CA ASP A 88 -2.13 8.71 -23.60
C ASP A 88 -2.07 9.54 -22.31
N GLY A 89 -0.97 9.48 -21.56
CA GLY A 89 -0.73 10.19 -20.31
C GLY A 89 -0.17 11.60 -20.50
N CYS A 90 0.67 12.02 -19.56
CA CYS A 90 1.34 13.32 -19.62
C CYS A 90 2.62 13.22 -20.47
N PRO A 91 2.76 14.02 -21.54
CA PRO A 91 3.95 13.99 -22.40
C PRO A 91 5.25 14.27 -21.64
N TRP A 92 5.20 15.20 -20.67
CA TRP A 92 6.39 15.54 -19.88
C TRP A 92 6.83 14.35 -18.99
N ASP A 93 5.89 13.75 -18.28
CA ASP A 93 6.20 12.59 -17.40
C ASP A 93 6.69 11.39 -18.21
N SER A 94 6.10 11.12 -19.37
CA SER A 94 6.47 9.99 -20.23
C SER A 94 7.90 10.08 -20.79
N GLU A 95 8.40 11.30 -21.02
CA GLU A 95 9.76 11.55 -21.52
C GLU A 95 10.85 11.47 -20.46
N GLN A 96 10.47 11.49 -19.16
CA GLN A 96 11.48 11.46 -18.09
C GLN A 96 12.25 10.15 -18.03
N THR A 97 13.52 10.28 -17.67
CA THR A 97 14.48 9.20 -17.48
C THR A 97 15.11 9.27 -16.09
N HIS A 98 15.76 8.21 -15.65
CA HIS A 98 16.55 8.25 -14.40
C HIS A 98 17.58 9.41 -14.38
N ILE A 99 18.10 9.79 -15.55
CA ILE A 99 19.12 10.85 -15.67
C ILE A 99 18.47 12.22 -15.55
N SER A 100 17.34 12.45 -16.25
CA SER A 100 16.66 13.75 -16.22
C SER A 100 16.06 14.08 -14.85
N LEU A 101 15.69 13.05 -14.07
CA LEU A 101 15.12 13.22 -12.72
C LEU A 101 16.17 13.43 -11.61
N LYS A 102 17.46 13.18 -11.87
CA LYS A 102 18.50 13.36 -10.84
C LYS A 102 18.55 14.77 -10.21
N PRO A 103 18.44 15.87 -10.97
CA PRO A 103 18.42 17.21 -10.37
C PRO A 103 17.25 17.40 -9.40
N TYR A 104 16.06 16.99 -9.79
CA TYR A 104 14.84 17.10 -8.97
C TYR A 104 14.98 16.34 -7.65
N LEU A 105 15.43 15.08 -7.66
CA LEU A 105 15.65 14.31 -6.42
C LEU A 105 16.59 15.04 -5.44
N ILE A 106 17.59 15.75 -5.95
CA ILE A 106 18.53 16.52 -5.12
C ILE A 106 17.86 17.80 -4.59
N GLU A 107 17.06 18.46 -5.42
CA GLU A 107 16.31 19.67 -5.09
C GLU A 107 15.32 19.35 -3.94
N GLU A 108 14.44 18.35 -4.09
CA GLU A 108 13.50 17.92 -3.05
C GLU A 108 14.21 17.56 -1.73
N ALA A 109 15.39 16.91 -1.80
CA ALA A 109 16.15 16.59 -0.60
C ALA A 109 16.67 17.85 0.12
N TYR A 110 16.99 18.92 -0.58
CA TYR A 110 17.37 20.21 0.01
C TYR A 110 16.15 20.94 0.60
N GLU A 111 15.00 20.88 -0.06
CA GLU A 111 13.76 21.50 0.42
C GLU A 111 13.27 20.83 1.70
N VAL A 112 13.38 19.49 1.80
CA VAL A 112 13.15 18.77 3.06
C VAL A 112 14.10 19.29 4.17
N ALA A 113 15.39 19.51 3.86
CA ALA A 113 16.35 19.99 4.86
C ALA A 113 16.02 21.41 5.31
N GLU A 114 15.59 22.28 4.40
CA GLU A 114 15.17 23.65 4.71
C GLU A 114 13.92 23.67 5.58
N ALA A 115 12.89 22.87 5.24
CA ALA A 115 11.66 22.73 6.05
C ALA A 115 11.97 22.23 7.48
N VAL A 116 12.93 21.32 7.63
CA VAL A 116 13.40 20.86 8.96
C VAL A 116 14.09 21.99 9.73
N ASP A 117 14.93 22.79 9.08
CA ASP A 117 15.65 23.91 9.72
C ASP A 117 14.70 25.04 10.12
N GLU A 118 13.63 25.26 9.36
CA GLU A 118 12.58 26.24 9.65
C GLU A 118 11.59 25.75 10.72
N GLY A 119 11.48 24.44 10.92
CA GLY A 119 10.55 23.82 11.86
C GLY A 119 9.08 23.91 11.38
N ASP A 120 8.85 23.94 10.07
CA ASP A 120 7.54 24.00 9.44
C ASP A 120 7.07 22.57 9.09
N ASP A 121 6.16 22.03 9.91
CA ASP A 121 5.64 20.68 9.72
C ASP A 121 4.77 20.53 8.46
N ASP A 122 4.08 21.59 8.03
CA ASP A 122 3.23 21.57 6.83
C ASP A 122 4.11 21.52 5.58
N GLN A 123 5.14 22.36 5.52
CA GLN A 123 6.12 22.33 4.44
C GLN A 123 6.92 21.02 4.44
N LEU A 124 7.37 20.54 5.60
CA LEU A 124 8.07 19.26 5.71
C LEU A 124 7.22 18.09 5.17
N MET A 125 5.92 18.10 5.41
CA MET A 125 5.00 17.08 4.88
C MET A 125 4.93 17.14 3.35
N GLU A 126 4.88 18.34 2.76
CA GLU A 126 4.85 18.55 1.30
C GLU A 126 6.14 18.04 0.66
N GLU A 127 7.30 18.48 1.15
CA GLU A 127 8.60 18.11 0.58
C GLU A 127 8.93 16.60 0.73
N LEU A 128 8.50 15.99 1.85
CA LEU A 128 8.59 14.53 1.98
C LEU A 128 7.71 13.80 0.96
N GLY A 129 6.57 14.39 0.58
CA GLY A 129 5.72 13.92 -0.51
C GLY A 129 6.45 13.96 -1.85
N ASP A 130 7.19 15.03 -2.13
CA ASP A 130 7.93 15.21 -3.38
C ASP A 130 9.16 14.29 -3.45
N VAL A 131 9.87 14.07 -2.35
CA VAL A 131 10.90 13.01 -2.29
C VAL A 131 10.28 11.63 -2.55
N LEU A 132 9.10 11.33 -1.97
CA LEU A 132 8.41 10.08 -2.25
C LEU A 132 7.99 9.97 -3.71
N LEU A 133 7.53 11.07 -4.33
CA LEU A 133 7.22 11.13 -5.76
C LEU A 133 8.43 10.72 -6.60
N GLN A 134 9.64 11.23 -6.29
CA GLN A 134 10.87 10.84 -7.00
C GLN A 134 11.14 9.34 -6.88
N VAL A 135 10.92 8.73 -5.71
CA VAL A 135 11.08 7.28 -5.50
C VAL A 135 10.11 6.49 -6.40
N ILE A 136 8.83 6.88 -6.41
CA ILE A 136 7.80 6.21 -7.22
C ILE A 136 8.07 6.40 -8.72
N PHE A 137 8.51 7.58 -9.13
CA PHE A 137 8.85 7.88 -10.52
C PHE A 137 10.00 6.99 -11.02
N HIS A 138 11.08 6.91 -10.26
CA HIS A 138 12.19 6.02 -10.57
C HIS A 138 11.79 4.55 -10.60
N ALA A 139 10.95 4.12 -9.66
CA ALA A 139 10.44 2.75 -9.63
C ALA A 139 9.57 2.44 -10.85
N GLN A 140 8.72 3.38 -11.28
CA GLN A 140 7.89 3.22 -12.47
C GLN A 140 8.73 3.10 -13.75
N ILE A 141 9.75 3.95 -13.94
CA ILE A 141 10.68 3.86 -15.08
C ILE A 141 11.41 2.50 -15.09
N ALA A 142 11.75 1.97 -13.92
CA ALA A 142 12.37 0.65 -13.82
C ALA A 142 11.39 -0.48 -14.15
N ALA A 143 10.14 -0.37 -13.69
CA ALA A 143 9.08 -1.34 -13.96
C ALA A 143 8.74 -1.45 -15.45
N GLU A 144 8.71 -0.34 -16.18
CA GLU A 144 8.46 -0.29 -17.63
C GLU A 144 9.47 -1.10 -18.46
N ARG A 145 10.67 -1.25 -17.95
CA ARG A 145 11.71 -2.09 -18.56
C ARG A 145 11.88 -3.47 -17.89
N GLY A 146 11.00 -3.83 -16.96
CA GLY A 146 10.99 -5.12 -16.27
C GLY A 146 12.16 -5.33 -15.30
N ALA A 147 12.73 -4.25 -14.73
CA ALA A 147 13.88 -4.35 -13.83
C ALA A 147 13.46 -4.55 -12.37
N PHE A 148 12.66 -3.65 -11.82
CA PHE A 148 12.06 -3.70 -10.48
C PHE A 148 10.91 -2.70 -10.40
N ASP A 149 10.05 -2.80 -9.41
CA ASP A 149 8.93 -1.90 -9.15
C ASP A 149 8.96 -1.28 -7.74
N ALA A 150 7.90 -0.54 -7.38
CA ALA A 150 7.80 0.10 -6.07
C ALA A 150 7.72 -0.91 -4.92
N ASP A 151 7.08 -2.06 -5.11
CA ASP A 151 6.99 -3.12 -4.10
C ASP A 151 8.37 -3.73 -3.83
N ASP A 152 9.20 -3.91 -4.86
CA ASP A 152 10.58 -4.35 -4.72
C ASP A 152 11.42 -3.36 -3.92
N VAL A 153 11.25 -2.05 -4.15
CA VAL A 153 11.95 -1.00 -3.38
C VAL A 153 11.58 -1.09 -1.90
N VAL A 154 10.28 -1.20 -1.59
CA VAL A 154 9.80 -1.35 -0.20
C VAL A 154 10.33 -2.63 0.43
N ARG A 155 10.25 -3.76 -0.27
CA ARG A 155 10.73 -5.06 0.20
C ARG A 155 12.22 -5.02 0.56
N VAL A 156 13.06 -4.50 -0.32
CA VAL A 156 14.51 -4.38 -0.09
C VAL A 156 14.82 -3.46 1.09
N LEU A 157 14.04 -2.37 1.25
CA LEU A 157 14.18 -1.47 2.40
C LEU A 157 13.83 -2.19 3.71
N VAL A 158 12.70 -2.89 3.77
CA VAL A 158 12.26 -3.64 4.96
C VAL A 158 13.30 -4.70 5.36
N GLU A 159 13.74 -5.53 4.42
CA GLU A 159 14.76 -6.55 4.65
C GLU A 159 16.07 -5.94 5.17
N LYS A 160 16.49 -4.80 4.59
CA LYS A 160 17.66 -4.05 5.05
C LYS A 160 17.50 -3.55 6.47
N MET A 161 16.33 -2.97 6.82
CA MET A 161 16.07 -2.44 8.16
C MET A 161 16.05 -3.55 9.22
N ILE A 162 15.37 -4.67 8.94
CA ILE A 162 15.36 -5.83 9.84
C ILE A 162 16.78 -6.37 10.07
N ARG A 163 17.54 -6.56 8.99
CA ARG A 163 18.92 -7.06 9.07
C ARG A 163 19.87 -6.13 9.85
N ARG A 164 19.66 -4.81 9.75
CA ARG A 164 20.50 -3.81 10.44
C ARG A 164 20.11 -3.59 11.91
N HIS A 165 18.97 -4.13 12.34
CA HIS A 165 18.47 -3.95 13.69
C HIS A 165 18.24 -5.31 14.41
N PRO A 166 19.27 -6.19 14.48
CA PRO A 166 19.12 -7.51 15.11
C PRO A 166 18.84 -7.43 16.61
N HIS A 167 19.09 -6.27 17.23
CA HIS A 167 18.75 -5.99 18.63
C HIS A 167 17.25 -5.67 18.84
N VAL A 168 16.49 -5.42 17.76
CA VAL A 168 15.03 -5.18 17.79
C VAL A 168 14.28 -6.39 17.24
N PHE A 169 14.76 -6.99 16.17
CA PHE A 169 14.09 -8.03 15.40
C PHE A 169 14.71 -9.43 15.60
N GLY A 170 15.78 -9.56 16.38
CA GLY A 170 16.50 -10.81 16.66
C GLY A 170 16.81 -10.97 18.15
N ASP A 171 17.76 -11.84 18.47
CA ASP A 171 18.10 -12.23 19.85
C ASP A 171 19.28 -11.45 20.44
N ILE A 172 19.74 -10.36 19.80
CA ILE A 172 20.89 -9.57 20.26
C ILE A 172 20.38 -8.43 21.14
N GLU A 173 20.86 -8.36 22.40
CA GLU A 173 20.55 -7.23 23.27
C GLU A 173 21.51 -6.03 22.99
N ALA A 174 20.95 -4.86 22.66
CA ALA A 174 21.64 -3.58 22.65
C ALA A 174 20.85 -2.55 23.46
N LYS A 175 21.44 -2.12 24.60
CA LYS A 175 20.75 -1.21 25.56
C LYS A 175 21.08 0.26 25.37
N THR A 176 22.00 0.62 24.46
CA THR A 176 22.40 2.00 24.19
C THR A 176 22.59 2.24 22.69
N ALA A 177 22.41 3.49 22.24
CA ALA A 177 22.62 3.85 20.85
C ALA A 177 24.06 3.56 20.36
N GLN A 178 25.05 3.68 21.26
CA GLN A 178 26.45 3.37 20.93
C GLN A 178 26.71 1.87 20.73
N ALA A 179 25.85 0.98 21.23
CA ALA A 179 25.98 -0.47 21.05
C ALA A 179 25.37 -0.96 19.72
N VAL A 180 24.75 -0.06 18.94
CA VAL A 180 24.04 -0.36 17.67
C VAL A 180 24.90 0.03 16.45
N THR A 181 26.01 0.73 16.63
CA THR A 181 26.90 1.25 15.55
C THR A 181 27.91 0.22 15.10
#